data_30021d834b3f5aeb3794ef3039ec8df3
#
_entry.id   30021d834b3f5aeb3794ef3039ec8df3
#
_cell.length_a   1.000
_cell.length_b   1.000
_cell.length_c   1.000
_cell.angle_alpha   90.00
_cell.angle_beta   90.00
_cell.angle_gamma   90.00
#
_symmetry.space_group_name_H-M   'P 1'
#
loop_
_entity.id
_entity.type
_entity.pdbx_description
1 polymer ?
#
loop_
_entity_poly.entity_id
_entity_poly.type
_entity_poly.pdbx_seq_one_letter_code
_entity_poly.pdbx_strand_id
1 'polypeptide(L)'
;MNPSNPLESIYYINIPKLEITSSNAFEIDPTIPLPVQKKVSEAAGNFNPKEIEAEQILAGMLTILAYDSKNEHLDYYRSILKKVKPNLKKELCEAAILKTKNEDYELAEEIFRALIGFDPEDVAIMLNMALFLDQRADSYRNSGLFDDADAYDADAYSYYEQAMNAEPPLPDVYFNVGFYYMKQHKYREAKDAFETYLALTCETSDEEMGENGVYKKERAQEIINNINNQNMDDEAFKAAYDLISSGQEEKGLEQIRDFLQTNPKVWNGWFMLGWGLRRLERYADAKQAFLEALKYGGDTNSDTYNELSLCYVQEHDFAEAQKCLMKALTLEPESTKIISNLGYLALAQGNKQEARNYFTAVLEYDPKDKIAASELMKLEQEAE
;
A
#
# COMPACT_ATOMS: atom_id res chain seq x y z
N MET A 1 -0.51 -26.11 -17.96
CA MET A 1 -1.51 -26.44 -19.05
C MET A 1 -2.03 -25.11 -19.53
N ASN A 2 -1.97 -24.82 -20.83
CA ASN A 2 -2.67 -23.63 -21.33
C ASN A 2 -4.15 -23.77 -20.95
N PRO A 3 -4.76 -22.79 -20.29
CA PRO A 3 -6.20 -22.84 -20.07
C PRO A 3 -6.88 -22.96 -21.42
N SER A 4 -7.74 -23.95 -21.58
CA SER A 4 -8.53 -24.10 -22.79
C SER A 4 -9.35 -22.84 -22.97
N ASN A 5 -9.31 -22.24 -24.17
CA ASN A 5 -10.08 -21.04 -24.50
C ASN A 5 -11.57 -21.30 -24.18
N PRO A 6 -12.21 -20.56 -23.24
CA PRO A 6 -13.59 -20.81 -22.85
C PRO A 6 -14.57 -20.81 -24.03
N LEU A 7 -14.25 -20.08 -25.11
CA LEU A 7 -15.04 -20.01 -26.31
C LEU A 7 -15.07 -21.36 -27.11
N GLU A 8 -14.08 -22.26 -26.90
CA GLU A 8 -14.08 -23.59 -27.49
C GLU A 8 -15.19 -24.50 -26.93
N SER A 9 -15.72 -24.14 -25.76
CA SER A 9 -16.87 -24.85 -25.17
C SER A 9 -18.22 -24.42 -25.74
N ILE A 10 -18.23 -23.39 -26.61
CA ILE A 10 -19.45 -22.82 -27.17
C ILE A 10 -19.70 -23.36 -28.57
N TYR A 11 -20.94 -23.72 -28.86
CA TYR A 11 -21.44 -23.91 -30.21
C TYR A 11 -22.71 -23.09 -30.40
N TYR A 12 -23.07 -22.83 -31.65
CA TYR A 12 -24.21 -21.98 -31.98
C TYR A 12 -25.33 -22.81 -32.60
N ILE A 13 -26.56 -22.47 -32.18
CA ILE A 13 -27.78 -23.07 -32.71
C ILE A 13 -28.69 -22.00 -33.31
N ASN A 14 -29.41 -22.36 -34.39
CA ASN A 14 -30.48 -21.54 -34.90
C ASN A 14 -31.81 -22.16 -34.45
N ILE A 15 -32.64 -21.35 -33.79
CA ILE A 15 -33.98 -21.78 -33.38
C ILE A 15 -34.96 -21.46 -34.53
N PRO A 16 -35.65 -22.45 -35.12
CA PRO A 16 -36.63 -22.17 -36.13
C PRO A 16 -37.79 -21.34 -35.53
N LYS A 17 -38.41 -20.51 -36.38
CA LYS A 17 -39.53 -19.66 -35.99
C LYS A 17 -40.65 -20.54 -35.42
N LEU A 18 -40.76 -20.63 -34.10
CA LEU A 18 -41.85 -21.30 -33.43
C LEU A 18 -43.06 -20.34 -33.38
N GLU A 19 -44.25 -20.81 -33.78
CA GLU A 19 -45.48 -20.11 -33.46
C GLU A 19 -45.70 -20.18 -31.94
N ILE A 20 -45.26 -19.13 -31.23
CA ILE A 20 -45.40 -19.06 -29.78
C ILE A 20 -46.77 -18.53 -29.47
N THR A 21 -47.67 -19.46 -29.08
CA THR A 21 -49.08 -19.17 -28.73
C THR A 21 -49.33 -18.71 -27.29
N SER A 22 -48.34 -18.16 -26.58
CA SER A 22 -48.51 -17.66 -25.23
C SER A 22 -48.23 -16.16 -25.10
N SER A 23 -49.16 -15.46 -24.48
CA SER A 23 -49.28 -14.00 -24.37
C SER A 23 -48.19 -13.26 -23.58
N ASN A 24 -47.13 -13.91 -23.13
CA ASN A 24 -45.98 -13.32 -22.43
C ASN A 24 -44.64 -13.83 -22.95
N ALA A 25 -44.60 -14.35 -24.15
CA ALA A 25 -43.39 -14.96 -24.70
C ALA A 25 -42.46 -13.88 -25.27
N PHE A 26 -41.20 -13.93 -24.85
CA PHE A 26 -40.10 -13.23 -25.47
C PHE A 26 -39.90 -13.76 -26.94
N GLU A 27 -39.98 -12.87 -27.89
CA GLU A 27 -39.76 -13.23 -29.31
C GLU A 27 -38.25 -13.41 -29.55
N ILE A 28 -37.83 -14.66 -29.83
CA ILE A 28 -36.46 -14.97 -30.23
C ILE A 28 -36.33 -14.67 -31.71
N ASP A 29 -35.31 -13.88 -32.10
CA ASP A 29 -35.00 -13.63 -33.50
C ASP A 29 -34.36 -14.88 -34.11
N PRO A 30 -35.02 -15.52 -35.07
CA PRO A 30 -34.52 -16.76 -35.67
C PRO A 30 -33.29 -16.55 -36.56
N THR A 31 -32.95 -15.30 -36.87
CA THR A 31 -31.75 -14.95 -37.69
C THR A 31 -30.49 -14.85 -36.87
N ILE A 32 -30.60 -14.70 -35.54
CA ILE A 32 -29.48 -14.58 -34.63
C ILE A 32 -29.19 -15.93 -33.98
N PRO A 33 -27.99 -16.50 -34.18
CA PRO A 33 -27.63 -17.77 -33.57
C PRO A 33 -27.48 -17.62 -32.06
N LEU A 34 -27.98 -18.60 -31.30
CA LEU A 34 -27.85 -18.63 -29.86
C LEU A 34 -26.61 -19.45 -29.43
N PRO A 35 -25.74 -18.92 -28.57
CA PRO A 35 -24.61 -19.67 -28.04
C PRO A 35 -25.07 -20.66 -26.97
N VAL A 36 -24.56 -21.88 -27.04
CA VAL A 36 -24.86 -22.97 -26.12
C VAL A 36 -23.56 -23.49 -25.52
N GLN A 37 -23.46 -23.54 -24.20
CA GLN A 37 -22.32 -24.11 -23.52
C GLN A 37 -22.41 -25.63 -23.46
N LYS A 38 -21.37 -26.36 -23.89
CA LYS A 38 -21.25 -27.82 -23.80
C LYS A 38 -21.25 -28.26 -22.34
N LYS A 39 -21.94 -29.38 -22.04
CA LYS A 39 -21.81 -30.05 -20.75
C LYS A 39 -20.42 -30.73 -20.67
N VAL A 40 -19.76 -30.67 -19.50
CA VAL A 40 -18.45 -31.32 -19.27
C VAL A 40 -18.49 -32.82 -19.53
N SER A 41 -19.66 -33.46 -19.45
CA SER A 41 -19.86 -34.89 -19.71
C SER A 41 -20.03 -35.25 -21.21
N GLU A 42 -20.18 -34.25 -22.09
CA GLU A 42 -20.35 -34.49 -23.55
C GLU A 42 -18.97 -34.65 -24.18
N ALA A 43 -18.56 -35.93 -24.41
CA ALA A 43 -17.41 -36.25 -25.22
C ALA A 43 -17.61 -35.70 -26.65
N ALA A 44 -16.52 -35.18 -27.23
CA ALA A 44 -16.57 -34.62 -28.59
C ALA A 44 -17.23 -35.58 -29.56
N GLY A 45 -18.47 -35.28 -29.98
CA GLY A 45 -19.21 -36.03 -31.01
C GLY A 45 -20.65 -36.40 -30.68
N ASN A 46 -21.12 -36.31 -29.44
CA ASN A 46 -22.47 -36.74 -29.06
C ASN A 46 -23.42 -35.55 -28.73
N PHE A 47 -23.36 -34.47 -29.50
CA PHE A 47 -24.29 -33.37 -29.34
C PHE A 47 -25.72 -33.73 -29.83
N ASN A 48 -26.72 -33.73 -28.94
CA ASN A 48 -28.11 -33.94 -29.28
C ASN A 48 -28.90 -32.62 -29.16
N PRO A 49 -29.28 -31.97 -30.27
CA PRO A 49 -30.02 -30.70 -30.21
C PRO A 49 -31.35 -30.76 -29.46
N LYS A 50 -31.90 -31.94 -29.23
CA LYS A 50 -33.18 -32.14 -28.52
C LYS A 50 -33.04 -32.15 -26.99
N GLU A 51 -31.80 -32.20 -26.49
CA GLU A 51 -31.48 -32.27 -25.08
C GLU A 51 -30.89 -30.96 -24.53
N ILE A 52 -30.96 -29.86 -25.31
CA ILE A 52 -30.45 -28.55 -24.88
C ILE A 52 -31.39 -27.99 -23.82
N GLU A 53 -30.81 -27.67 -22.68
CA GLU A 53 -31.49 -26.99 -21.59
C GLU A 53 -31.33 -25.45 -21.72
N ALA A 54 -32.33 -24.69 -21.24
CA ALA A 54 -32.28 -23.23 -21.30
C ALA A 54 -31.07 -22.67 -20.56
N GLU A 55 -30.63 -23.34 -19.50
CA GLU A 55 -29.46 -22.99 -18.70
C GLU A 55 -28.16 -23.01 -19.51
N GLN A 56 -28.02 -23.95 -20.45
CA GLN A 56 -26.85 -24.02 -21.34
C GLN A 56 -26.81 -22.86 -22.34
N ILE A 57 -27.95 -22.35 -22.76
CA ILE A 57 -28.04 -21.16 -23.63
C ILE A 57 -27.68 -19.91 -22.83
N LEU A 58 -28.24 -19.78 -21.62
CA LEU A 58 -27.89 -18.63 -20.72
C LEU A 58 -26.42 -18.64 -20.35
N ALA A 59 -25.85 -19.80 -20.01
CA ALA A 59 -24.43 -19.94 -19.74
C ALA A 59 -23.57 -19.61 -20.97
N GLY A 60 -23.97 -20.07 -22.15
CA GLY A 60 -23.31 -19.72 -23.40
C GLY A 60 -23.31 -18.23 -23.69
N MET A 61 -24.44 -17.53 -23.44
CA MET A 61 -24.50 -16.08 -23.57
C MET A 61 -23.56 -15.37 -22.59
N LEU A 62 -23.50 -15.82 -21.34
CA LEU A 62 -22.59 -15.26 -20.33
C LEU A 62 -21.13 -15.48 -20.70
N THR A 63 -20.77 -16.65 -21.23
CA THR A 63 -19.41 -16.92 -21.70
C THR A 63 -19.04 -16.03 -22.89
N ILE A 64 -19.96 -15.79 -23.84
CA ILE A 64 -19.72 -14.84 -24.93
C ILE A 64 -19.53 -13.42 -24.39
N LEU A 65 -20.36 -12.97 -23.47
CA LEU A 65 -20.23 -11.66 -22.83
C LEU A 65 -18.90 -11.50 -22.09
N ALA A 66 -18.39 -12.57 -21.49
CA ALA A 66 -17.13 -12.54 -20.72
C ALA A 66 -15.88 -12.51 -21.63
N TYR A 67 -15.90 -13.22 -22.77
CA TYR A 67 -14.68 -13.52 -23.53
C TYR A 67 -14.67 -13.07 -24.99
N ASP A 68 -15.81 -12.67 -25.58
CA ASP A 68 -15.92 -12.21 -26.95
C ASP A 68 -16.52 -10.80 -27.05
N SER A 69 -15.74 -9.81 -26.63
CA SER A 69 -16.16 -8.40 -26.64
C SER A 69 -16.42 -7.82 -28.04
N LYS A 70 -16.05 -8.55 -29.11
CA LYS A 70 -16.24 -8.13 -30.49
C LYS A 70 -17.44 -8.82 -31.17
N ASN A 71 -18.17 -9.64 -30.44
CA ASN A 71 -19.34 -10.33 -30.96
C ASN A 71 -20.42 -9.34 -31.42
N GLU A 72 -20.94 -9.50 -32.64
CA GLU A 72 -21.94 -8.58 -33.23
C GLU A 72 -23.31 -8.63 -32.56
N HIS A 73 -23.57 -9.66 -31.71
CA HIS A 73 -24.88 -9.92 -31.12
C HIS A 73 -24.92 -9.66 -29.61
N LEU A 74 -23.90 -8.99 -29.02
CA LEU A 74 -23.81 -8.75 -27.55
C LEU A 74 -25.07 -8.08 -26.99
N ASP A 75 -25.57 -7.03 -27.65
CA ASP A 75 -26.73 -6.29 -27.18
C ASP A 75 -28.00 -7.15 -27.22
N TYR A 76 -28.10 -8.02 -28.17
CA TYR A 76 -29.20 -8.99 -28.27
C TYR A 76 -29.13 -9.96 -27.06
N TYR A 77 -27.95 -10.54 -26.79
CA TYR A 77 -27.79 -11.48 -25.69
C TYR A 77 -28.03 -10.79 -24.32
N ARG A 78 -27.56 -9.55 -24.13
CA ARG A 78 -27.87 -8.74 -22.95
C ARG A 78 -29.39 -8.56 -22.77
N SER A 79 -30.09 -8.26 -23.86
CA SER A 79 -31.54 -8.05 -23.83
C SER A 79 -32.30 -9.31 -23.44
N ILE A 80 -31.88 -10.48 -23.91
CA ILE A 80 -32.44 -11.78 -23.54
C ILE A 80 -32.24 -12.03 -22.05
N LEU A 81 -30.99 -11.96 -21.59
CA LEU A 81 -30.62 -12.21 -20.20
C LEU A 81 -31.38 -11.30 -19.23
N LYS A 82 -31.48 -9.99 -19.52
CA LYS A 82 -32.25 -9.03 -18.70
C LYS A 82 -33.73 -9.37 -18.62
N LYS A 83 -34.34 -9.90 -19.70
CA LYS A 83 -35.76 -10.27 -19.73
C LYS A 83 -36.04 -11.62 -19.08
N VAL A 84 -35.20 -12.62 -19.32
CA VAL A 84 -35.40 -13.99 -18.82
C VAL A 84 -35.02 -14.10 -17.33
N LYS A 85 -33.99 -13.40 -16.89
CA LYS A 85 -33.54 -13.39 -15.49
C LYS A 85 -33.31 -11.95 -14.98
N PRO A 86 -34.36 -11.24 -14.56
CA PRO A 86 -34.25 -9.84 -14.13
C PRO A 86 -33.29 -9.63 -12.96
N ASN A 87 -33.11 -10.63 -12.08
CA ASN A 87 -32.23 -10.59 -10.93
C ASN A 87 -30.80 -11.10 -11.20
N LEU A 88 -30.50 -11.48 -12.44
CA LEU A 88 -29.22 -12.12 -12.81
C LEU A 88 -28.01 -11.31 -12.36
N LYS A 89 -28.04 -10.00 -12.56
CA LYS A 89 -26.97 -9.08 -12.16
C LYS A 89 -26.65 -9.19 -10.67
N LYS A 90 -27.69 -9.15 -9.82
CA LYS A 90 -27.54 -9.25 -8.36
C LYS A 90 -27.00 -10.63 -7.96
N GLU A 91 -27.57 -11.69 -8.53
CA GLU A 91 -27.16 -13.08 -8.26
C GLU A 91 -25.70 -13.32 -8.63
N LEU A 92 -25.24 -12.82 -9.79
CA LEU A 92 -23.85 -12.93 -10.23
C LEU A 92 -22.90 -12.08 -9.36
N CYS A 93 -23.29 -10.85 -8.97
CA CYS A 93 -22.49 -10.04 -8.07
C CYS A 93 -22.28 -10.73 -6.70
N GLU A 94 -23.36 -11.24 -6.12
CA GLU A 94 -23.30 -11.96 -4.84
C GLU A 94 -22.43 -13.23 -4.95
N ALA A 95 -22.56 -13.97 -6.06
CA ALA A 95 -21.77 -15.16 -6.33
C ALA A 95 -20.28 -14.82 -6.50
N ALA A 96 -19.93 -13.79 -7.29
CA ALA A 96 -18.57 -13.37 -7.51
C ALA A 96 -17.88 -12.96 -6.20
N ILE A 97 -18.57 -12.15 -5.37
CA ILE A 97 -18.04 -11.72 -4.06
C ILE A 97 -17.85 -12.95 -3.13
N LEU A 98 -18.79 -13.89 -3.12
CA LEU A 98 -18.67 -15.10 -2.30
C LEU A 98 -17.50 -15.96 -2.77
N LYS A 99 -17.31 -16.12 -4.08
CA LYS A 99 -16.20 -16.87 -4.66
C LYS A 99 -14.84 -16.22 -4.32
N THR A 100 -14.75 -14.90 -4.42
CA THR A 100 -13.56 -14.14 -4.00
C THR A 100 -13.23 -14.39 -2.53
N LYS A 101 -14.23 -14.32 -1.64
CA LYS A 101 -14.04 -14.60 -0.20
C LYS A 101 -13.58 -16.02 0.10
N ASN A 102 -13.97 -16.97 -0.74
CA ASN A 102 -13.58 -18.39 -0.61
C ASN A 102 -12.28 -18.70 -1.36
N GLU A 103 -11.58 -17.69 -1.91
CA GLU A 103 -10.34 -17.81 -2.67
C GLU A 103 -10.48 -18.66 -3.96
N ASP A 104 -11.71 -18.84 -4.46
CA ASP A 104 -12.01 -19.48 -5.74
C ASP A 104 -11.90 -18.41 -6.86
N TYR A 105 -10.68 -17.93 -7.04
CA TYR A 105 -10.39 -16.75 -7.85
C TYR A 105 -10.66 -16.93 -9.34
N GLU A 106 -10.41 -18.14 -9.88
CA GLU A 106 -10.64 -18.42 -11.29
C GLU A 106 -12.12 -18.29 -11.64
N LEU A 107 -13.00 -18.85 -10.81
CA LEU A 107 -14.44 -18.77 -11.02
C LEU A 107 -14.98 -17.36 -10.71
N ALA A 108 -14.40 -16.68 -9.70
CA ALA A 108 -14.75 -15.30 -9.40
C ALA A 108 -14.44 -14.38 -10.59
N GLU A 109 -13.28 -14.53 -11.20
CA GLU A 109 -12.86 -13.75 -12.37
C GLU A 109 -13.78 -13.98 -13.57
N GLU A 110 -14.14 -15.23 -13.86
CA GLU A 110 -15.07 -15.56 -14.93
C GLU A 110 -16.42 -14.87 -14.73
N ILE A 111 -16.95 -14.89 -13.49
CA ILE A 111 -18.23 -14.25 -13.18
C ILE A 111 -18.11 -12.72 -13.29
N PHE A 112 -17.02 -12.10 -12.83
CA PHE A 112 -16.82 -10.66 -12.95
C PHE A 112 -16.68 -10.24 -14.42
N ARG A 113 -15.97 -11.00 -15.25
CA ARG A 113 -15.86 -10.74 -16.69
C ARG A 113 -17.25 -10.81 -17.36
N ALA A 114 -18.07 -11.80 -16.99
CA ALA A 114 -19.44 -11.91 -17.48
C ALA A 114 -20.31 -10.71 -17.04
N LEU A 115 -20.14 -10.22 -15.80
CA LEU A 115 -20.82 -9.03 -15.29
C LEU A 115 -20.44 -7.76 -16.05
N ILE A 116 -19.14 -7.53 -16.29
CA ILE A 116 -18.66 -6.41 -17.12
C ILE A 116 -19.23 -6.51 -18.54
N GLY A 117 -19.23 -7.70 -19.12
CA GLY A 117 -19.84 -7.91 -20.45
C GLY A 117 -21.37 -7.69 -20.44
N PHE A 118 -22.05 -7.99 -19.34
CA PHE A 118 -23.50 -7.85 -19.20
C PHE A 118 -23.94 -6.40 -19.01
N ASP A 119 -23.20 -5.61 -18.25
CA ASP A 119 -23.50 -4.20 -17.97
C ASP A 119 -22.20 -3.37 -17.88
N PRO A 120 -21.59 -3.05 -19.04
CA PRO A 120 -20.25 -2.48 -19.12
C PRO A 120 -20.18 -1.03 -18.62
N GLU A 121 -21.32 -0.36 -18.44
CA GLU A 121 -21.38 1.03 -17.96
C GLU A 121 -21.67 1.13 -16.44
N ASP A 122 -21.87 -0.02 -15.79
CA ASP A 122 -22.16 -0.04 -14.35
C ASP A 122 -20.89 0.15 -13.52
N VAL A 123 -20.78 1.34 -12.92
CA VAL A 123 -19.64 1.77 -12.10
C VAL A 123 -19.43 0.87 -10.88
N ALA A 124 -20.50 0.34 -10.29
CA ALA A 124 -20.38 -0.56 -9.14
C ALA A 124 -19.78 -1.92 -9.53
N ILE A 125 -20.07 -2.41 -10.74
CA ILE A 125 -19.44 -3.62 -11.28
C ILE A 125 -17.96 -3.35 -11.56
N MET A 126 -17.61 -2.21 -12.18
CA MET A 126 -16.21 -1.82 -12.41
C MET A 126 -15.44 -1.75 -11.09
N LEU A 127 -16.01 -1.12 -10.06
CA LEU A 127 -15.42 -1.06 -8.73
C LEU A 127 -15.21 -2.45 -8.12
N ASN A 128 -16.21 -3.32 -8.19
CA ASN A 128 -16.08 -4.68 -7.68
C ASN A 128 -15.02 -5.50 -8.42
N MET A 129 -14.90 -5.31 -9.74
CA MET A 129 -13.83 -5.94 -10.53
C MET A 129 -12.46 -5.41 -10.12
N ALA A 130 -12.31 -4.09 -9.92
CA ALA A 130 -11.07 -3.49 -9.43
C ALA A 130 -10.65 -4.04 -8.06
N LEU A 131 -11.59 -4.12 -7.11
CA LEU A 131 -11.36 -4.70 -5.78
C LEU A 131 -10.98 -6.19 -5.84
N PHE A 132 -11.60 -6.94 -6.72
CA PHE A 132 -11.26 -8.35 -6.96
C PHE A 132 -9.82 -8.49 -7.46
N LEU A 133 -9.43 -7.71 -8.48
CA LEU A 133 -8.09 -7.76 -9.07
C LEU A 133 -7.02 -7.30 -8.07
N ASP A 134 -7.30 -6.28 -7.27
CA ASP A 134 -6.42 -5.81 -6.18
C ASP A 134 -6.21 -6.91 -5.12
N GLN A 135 -7.27 -7.62 -4.73
CA GLN A 135 -7.15 -8.77 -3.82
C GLN A 135 -6.38 -9.93 -4.45
N ARG A 136 -6.55 -10.16 -5.75
CA ARG A 136 -5.81 -11.19 -6.51
C ARG A 136 -4.32 -10.85 -6.57
N ALA A 137 -3.97 -9.57 -6.81
CA ALA A 137 -2.60 -9.08 -6.77
C ALA A 137 -1.94 -9.38 -5.40
N ASP A 138 -2.67 -9.14 -4.30
CA ASP A 138 -2.17 -9.46 -2.95
C ASP A 138 -1.92 -10.95 -2.76
N SER A 139 -2.80 -11.81 -3.27
CA SER A 139 -2.62 -13.27 -3.21
C SER A 139 -1.34 -13.73 -3.92
N TYR A 140 -1.06 -13.18 -5.10
CA TYR A 140 0.18 -13.45 -5.84
C TYR A 140 1.41 -12.91 -5.11
N ARG A 141 1.35 -11.68 -4.58
CA ARG A 141 2.43 -11.06 -3.82
C ARG A 141 2.78 -11.86 -2.57
N ASN A 142 1.77 -12.34 -1.84
CA ASN A 142 1.96 -13.20 -0.67
C ASN A 142 2.57 -14.58 -1.04
N SER A 143 2.39 -15.01 -2.28
CA SER A 143 2.99 -16.24 -2.83
C SER A 143 4.38 -16.02 -3.45
N GLY A 144 4.91 -14.78 -3.42
CA GLY A 144 6.21 -14.43 -3.99
C GLY A 144 6.23 -14.28 -5.52
N LEU A 145 5.07 -14.22 -6.15
CA LEU A 145 4.89 -14.08 -7.61
C LEU A 145 4.66 -12.60 -7.96
N PHE A 146 5.73 -11.81 -7.89
CA PHE A 146 5.64 -10.34 -7.98
C PHE A 146 5.25 -9.85 -9.38
N ASP A 147 5.76 -10.48 -10.46
CA ASP A 147 5.43 -10.07 -11.84
C ASP A 147 3.94 -10.26 -12.14
N ASP A 148 3.34 -11.37 -11.66
CA ASP A 148 1.91 -11.62 -11.77
C ASP A 148 1.11 -10.63 -10.92
N ALA A 149 1.57 -10.32 -9.70
CA ALA A 149 0.95 -9.34 -8.82
C ALA A 149 0.92 -7.94 -9.47
N ASP A 150 2.01 -7.51 -10.07
CA ASP A 150 2.12 -6.21 -10.75
C ASP A 150 1.17 -6.14 -11.97
N ALA A 151 1.00 -7.24 -12.70
CA ALA A 151 0.05 -7.30 -13.81
C ALA A 151 -1.40 -7.14 -13.31
N TYR A 152 -1.78 -7.83 -12.23
CA TYR A 152 -3.10 -7.69 -11.62
C TYR A 152 -3.33 -6.30 -11.00
N ASP A 153 -2.30 -5.67 -10.40
CA ASP A 153 -2.37 -4.29 -9.92
C ASP A 153 -2.62 -3.30 -11.07
N ALA A 154 -1.98 -3.48 -12.22
CA ALA A 154 -2.20 -2.65 -13.40
C ALA A 154 -3.62 -2.80 -13.95
N ASP A 155 -4.13 -4.03 -14.01
CA ASP A 155 -5.50 -4.30 -14.43
C ASP A 155 -6.52 -3.71 -13.43
N ALA A 156 -6.27 -3.84 -12.12
CA ALA A 156 -7.10 -3.23 -11.07
C ALA A 156 -7.17 -1.70 -11.25
N TYR A 157 -6.01 -1.06 -11.47
CA TYR A 157 -5.96 0.38 -11.69
C TYR A 157 -6.74 0.82 -12.92
N SER A 158 -6.69 0.05 -14.01
CA SER A 158 -7.46 0.34 -15.23
C SER A 158 -8.97 0.40 -14.95
N TYR A 159 -9.50 -0.51 -14.13
CA TYR A 159 -10.91 -0.47 -13.73
C TYR A 159 -11.22 0.65 -12.74
N TYR A 160 -10.31 0.96 -11.81
CA TYR A 160 -10.45 2.14 -10.95
C TYR A 160 -10.48 3.43 -11.76
N GLU A 161 -9.60 3.58 -12.76
CA GLU A 161 -9.57 4.75 -13.64
C GLU A 161 -10.87 4.89 -14.44
N GLN A 162 -11.40 3.82 -15.01
CA GLN A 162 -12.69 3.83 -15.69
C GLN A 162 -13.82 4.23 -14.73
N ALA A 163 -13.84 3.70 -13.51
CA ALA A 163 -14.84 4.00 -12.50
C ALA A 163 -14.77 5.46 -12.01
N MET A 164 -13.56 6.03 -11.88
CA MET A 164 -13.37 7.45 -11.52
C MET A 164 -13.83 8.42 -12.62
N ASN A 165 -13.73 8.00 -13.88
CA ASN A 165 -14.12 8.81 -15.03
C ASN A 165 -15.62 8.71 -15.37
N ALA A 166 -16.37 7.90 -14.65
CA ALA A 166 -17.80 7.72 -14.87
C ALA A 166 -18.63 8.90 -14.30
N GLU A 167 -19.72 9.21 -14.99
CA GLU A 167 -20.67 10.23 -14.53
C GLU A 167 -22.11 9.65 -14.40
N PRO A 168 -22.78 9.91 -13.27
CA PRO A 168 -22.34 10.66 -12.10
C PRO A 168 -21.26 9.91 -11.29
N PRO A 169 -20.38 10.61 -10.58
CA PRO A 169 -19.31 9.96 -9.79
C PRO A 169 -19.91 9.17 -8.64
N LEU A 170 -19.40 7.95 -8.43
CA LEU A 170 -19.78 7.09 -7.33
C LEU A 170 -18.81 7.31 -6.14
N PRO A 171 -19.26 7.84 -4.98
CA PRO A 171 -18.35 8.15 -3.87
C PRO A 171 -17.49 6.96 -3.42
N ASP A 172 -18.07 5.76 -3.37
CA ASP A 172 -17.35 4.55 -2.95
C ASP A 172 -16.13 4.22 -3.81
N VAL A 173 -16.09 4.68 -5.06
CA VAL A 173 -14.89 4.54 -5.92
C VAL A 173 -13.72 5.29 -5.30
N TYR A 174 -13.90 6.55 -4.93
CA TYR A 174 -12.84 7.38 -4.37
C TYR A 174 -12.38 6.91 -2.99
N PHE A 175 -13.30 6.39 -2.18
CA PHE A 175 -12.94 5.77 -0.90
C PHE A 175 -12.01 4.56 -1.10
N ASN A 176 -12.33 3.66 -2.02
CA ASN A 176 -11.54 2.46 -2.28
C ASN A 176 -10.23 2.78 -3.02
N VAL A 177 -10.25 3.70 -3.98
CA VAL A 177 -9.04 4.20 -4.67
C VAL A 177 -8.06 4.84 -3.69
N GLY A 178 -8.56 5.55 -2.66
CA GLY A 178 -7.73 6.08 -1.59
C GLY A 178 -6.90 4.99 -0.90
N PHE A 179 -7.51 3.85 -0.57
CA PHE A 179 -6.78 2.71 0.01
C PHE A 179 -5.82 2.05 -0.99
N TYR A 180 -6.23 1.94 -2.26
CA TYR A 180 -5.34 1.46 -3.30
C TYR A 180 -4.06 2.31 -3.40
N TYR A 181 -4.17 3.63 -3.39
CA TYR A 181 -3.03 4.53 -3.39
C TYR A 181 -2.21 4.46 -2.09
N MET A 182 -2.85 4.30 -0.92
CA MET A 182 -2.14 4.07 0.35
C MET A 182 -1.24 2.82 0.29
N LYS A 183 -1.75 1.73 -0.27
CA LYS A 183 -1.02 0.49 -0.47
C LYS A 183 0.19 0.67 -1.41
N GLN A 184 0.07 1.54 -2.41
CA GLN A 184 1.14 1.89 -3.35
C GLN A 184 2.09 2.98 -2.82
N HIS A 185 1.96 3.40 -1.56
CA HIS A 185 2.72 4.51 -0.94
C HIS A 185 2.56 5.86 -1.67
N LYS A 186 1.49 6.04 -2.44
CA LYS A 186 1.13 7.28 -3.13
C LYS A 186 0.24 8.14 -2.24
N TYR A 187 0.84 8.69 -1.18
CA TYR A 187 0.08 9.35 -0.10
C TYR A 187 -0.64 10.63 -0.55
N ARG A 188 -0.08 11.35 -1.52
CA ARG A 188 -0.73 12.55 -2.07
C ARG A 188 -2.00 12.18 -2.83
N GLU A 189 -1.91 11.23 -3.74
CA GLU A 189 -3.04 10.73 -4.53
C GLU A 189 -4.09 10.06 -3.62
N ALA A 190 -3.65 9.38 -2.57
CA ALA A 190 -4.56 8.82 -1.56
C ALA A 190 -5.35 9.92 -0.84
N LYS A 191 -4.68 11.00 -0.42
CA LYS A 191 -5.33 12.14 0.22
C LYS A 191 -6.35 12.78 -0.72
N ASP A 192 -5.97 13.07 -1.97
CA ASP A 192 -6.84 13.68 -2.98
C ASP A 192 -8.11 12.81 -3.21
N ALA A 193 -7.96 11.48 -3.22
CA ALA A 193 -9.07 10.56 -3.35
C ALA A 193 -10.01 10.60 -2.12
N PHE A 194 -9.48 10.56 -0.90
CA PHE A 194 -10.30 10.65 0.31
C PHE A 194 -10.98 12.03 0.46
N GLU A 195 -10.32 13.12 0.09
CA GLU A 195 -10.93 14.47 0.05
C GLU A 195 -12.08 14.52 -0.97
N THR A 196 -11.91 13.90 -2.14
CA THR A 196 -12.98 13.78 -3.14
C THR A 196 -14.17 12.96 -2.60
N TYR A 197 -13.92 11.85 -1.92
CA TYR A 197 -14.98 11.07 -1.24
C TYR A 197 -15.76 11.93 -0.25
N LEU A 198 -15.06 12.68 0.62
CA LEU A 198 -15.69 13.57 1.60
C LEU A 198 -16.50 14.68 0.92
N ALA A 199 -15.98 15.28 -0.16
CA ALA A 199 -16.67 16.30 -0.92
C ALA A 199 -17.96 15.78 -1.56
N LEU A 200 -17.93 14.57 -2.16
CA LEU A 200 -19.10 13.95 -2.79
C LEU A 200 -20.18 13.53 -1.76
N THR A 201 -19.79 13.33 -0.51
CA THR A 201 -20.71 12.90 0.55
C THR A 201 -21.05 14.00 1.53
N CYS A 202 -20.59 15.24 1.35
CA CYS A 202 -20.74 16.33 2.31
C CYS A 202 -22.22 16.74 2.56
N GLU A 203 -23.08 16.65 1.56
CA GLU A 203 -24.50 16.99 1.65
C GLU A 203 -25.39 15.81 2.10
N THR A 204 -24.84 14.59 2.13
CA THR A 204 -25.59 13.40 2.56
C THR A 204 -25.61 13.32 4.08
N SER A 205 -26.79 13.26 4.67
CA SER A 205 -26.96 13.15 6.12
C SER A 205 -26.48 11.79 6.65
N ASP A 206 -26.08 11.74 7.92
CA ASP A 206 -25.63 10.49 8.55
C ASP A 206 -26.75 9.42 8.58
N GLU A 207 -28.01 9.84 8.68
CA GLU A 207 -29.16 8.94 8.63
C GLU A 207 -29.31 8.28 7.24
N GLU A 208 -29.06 9.04 6.16
CA GLU A 208 -29.11 8.52 4.78
C GLU A 208 -27.89 7.65 4.45
N MET A 209 -26.74 7.95 5.02
CA MET A 209 -25.51 7.16 4.83
C MET A 209 -25.49 5.84 5.62
N GLY A 210 -26.21 5.80 6.73
CA GLY A 210 -26.18 4.68 7.67
C GLY A 210 -24.82 4.51 8.35
N GLU A 211 -24.72 3.54 9.26
CA GLU A 211 -23.53 3.31 10.08
C GLU A 211 -22.25 3.10 9.24
N ASN A 212 -22.35 2.38 8.13
CA ASN A 212 -21.20 2.12 7.26
C ASN A 212 -20.68 3.39 6.56
N GLY A 213 -21.59 4.30 6.17
CA GLY A 213 -21.20 5.56 5.53
C GLY A 213 -20.55 6.52 6.50
N VAL A 214 -21.08 6.62 7.73
CA VAL A 214 -20.48 7.42 8.81
C VAL A 214 -19.05 6.91 9.12
N TYR A 215 -18.90 5.59 9.30
CA TYR A 215 -17.58 4.99 9.49
C TYR A 215 -16.59 5.33 8.36
N LYS A 216 -17.03 5.28 7.10
CA LYS A 216 -16.16 5.64 5.96
C LYS A 216 -15.75 7.11 6.00
N LYS A 217 -16.65 8.04 6.36
CA LYS A 217 -16.31 9.47 6.52
C LYS A 217 -15.26 9.67 7.61
N GLU A 218 -15.47 9.09 8.78
CA GLU A 218 -14.54 9.20 9.91
C GLU A 218 -13.16 8.63 9.54
N ARG A 219 -13.15 7.46 8.89
CA ARG A 219 -11.90 6.81 8.47
C ARG A 219 -11.14 7.58 7.41
N ALA A 220 -11.84 8.16 6.41
CA ALA A 220 -11.23 9.02 5.41
C ALA A 220 -10.58 10.26 6.06
N GLN A 221 -11.30 10.93 6.98
CA GLN A 221 -10.79 12.09 7.69
C GLN A 221 -9.57 11.77 8.56
N GLU A 222 -9.60 10.63 9.27
CA GLU A 222 -8.46 10.15 10.07
C GLU A 222 -7.21 9.95 9.19
N ILE A 223 -7.36 9.30 8.02
CA ILE A 223 -6.23 9.05 7.11
C ILE A 223 -5.67 10.37 6.56
N ILE A 224 -6.54 11.31 6.13
CA ILE A 224 -6.11 12.63 5.67
C ILE A 224 -5.31 13.35 6.76
N ASN A 225 -5.79 13.32 8.00
CA ASN A 225 -5.10 13.94 9.13
C ASN A 225 -3.71 13.30 9.36
N ASN A 226 -3.62 11.97 9.28
CA ASN A 226 -2.36 11.25 9.44
C ASN A 226 -1.36 11.59 8.32
N ILE A 227 -1.81 11.65 7.06
CA ILE A 227 -0.96 12.05 5.93
C ILE A 227 -0.47 13.50 6.09
N ASN A 228 -1.36 14.42 6.47
CA ASN A 228 -1.00 15.82 6.69
C ASN A 228 0.00 15.97 7.84
N ASN A 229 -0.18 15.25 8.94
CA ASN A 229 0.73 15.31 10.08
C ASN A 229 2.12 14.80 9.69
N GLN A 230 2.23 13.68 8.98
CA GLN A 230 3.52 13.17 8.49
C GLN A 230 4.23 14.18 7.58
N ASN A 231 3.53 14.78 6.61
CA ASN A 231 4.12 15.77 5.72
C ASN A 231 4.57 17.03 6.48
N MET A 232 3.79 17.49 7.45
CA MET A 232 4.17 18.65 8.29
C MET A 232 5.39 18.34 9.17
N ASP A 233 5.46 17.13 9.71
CA ASP A 233 6.60 16.68 10.50
C ASP A 233 7.86 16.65 9.63
N ASP A 234 7.81 16.05 8.45
CA ASP A 234 8.95 15.95 7.52
C ASP A 234 9.44 17.33 7.07
N GLU A 235 8.55 18.28 6.77
CA GLU A 235 8.92 19.65 6.39
C GLU A 235 9.54 20.42 7.58
N ALA A 236 8.95 20.32 8.75
CA ALA A 236 9.48 20.95 9.96
C ALA A 236 10.87 20.43 10.33
N PHE A 237 11.07 19.11 10.26
CA PHE A 237 12.36 18.48 10.51
C PHE A 237 13.40 18.86 9.48
N LYS A 238 13.05 18.87 8.20
CA LYS A 238 13.95 19.27 7.11
C LYS A 238 14.39 20.72 7.28
N ALA A 239 13.46 21.63 7.51
CA ALA A 239 13.76 23.05 7.71
C ALA A 239 14.66 23.26 8.93
N ALA A 240 14.36 22.62 10.05
CA ALA A 240 15.19 22.71 11.26
C ALA A 240 16.58 22.10 11.05
N TYR A 241 16.67 20.94 10.36
CA TYR A 241 17.95 20.33 10.01
C TYR A 241 18.82 21.25 9.17
N ASP A 242 18.25 21.86 8.11
CA ASP A 242 18.96 22.78 7.22
C ASP A 242 19.47 24.02 7.99
N LEU A 243 18.67 24.57 8.87
CA LEU A 243 19.07 25.69 9.73
C LEU A 243 20.21 25.32 10.69
N ILE A 244 20.09 24.21 11.40
CA ILE A 244 21.13 23.75 12.34
C ILE A 244 22.42 23.38 11.58
N SER A 245 22.30 22.70 10.44
CA SER A 245 23.45 22.32 9.63
C SER A 245 24.21 23.51 9.06
N SER A 246 23.49 24.58 8.71
CA SER A 246 24.06 25.83 8.17
C SER A 246 24.61 26.78 9.22
N GLY A 247 24.62 26.41 10.50
CA GLY A 247 25.13 27.23 11.60
C GLY A 247 24.11 28.28 12.12
N GLN A 248 22.82 28.05 11.86
CA GLN A 248 21.73 28.87 12.40
C GLN A 248 20.97 28.08 13.49
N GLU A 249 21.73 27.47 14.39
CA GLU A 249 21.22 26.52 15.39
C GLU A 249 20.06 27.09 16.21
N GLU A 250 20.13 28.32 16.70
CA GLU A 250 19.06 28.90 17.52
C GLU A 250 17.72 28.99 16.79
N LYS A 251 17.73 29.31 15.48
CA LYS A 251 16.50 29.36 14.69
C LYS A 251 15.91 27.96 14.47
N GLY A 252 16.78 26.98 14.19
CA GLY A 252 16.34 25.59 14.06
C GLY A 252 15.77 25.06 15.38
N LEU A 253 16.37 25.40 16.51
CA LEU A 253 15.89 25.06 17.84
C LEU A 253 14.54 25.70 18.16
N GLU A 254 14.29 26.93 17.73
CA GLU A 254 12.99 27.60 17.90
C GLU A 254 11.89 26.81 17.16
N GLN A 255 12.11 26.47 15.90
CA GLN A 255 11.15 25.66 15.12
C GLN A 255 10.86 24.30 15.76
N ILE A 256 11.90 23.59 16.24
CA ILE A 256 11.72 22.30 16.90
C ILE A 256 11.00 22.44 18.25
N ARG A 257 11.24 23.51 19.02
CA ARG A 257 10.49 23.75 20.25
C ARG A 257 9.01 24.00 20.01
N ASP A 258 8.68 24.79 18.98
CA ASP A 258 7.29 25.04 18.59
C ASP A 258 6.59 23.76 18.15
N PHE A 259 7.28 22.92 17.36
CA PHE A 259 6.81 21.60 16.98
C PHE A 259 6.54 20.71 18.21
N LEU A 260 7.45 20.66 19.18
CA LEU A 260 7.32 19.84 20.39
C LEU A 260 6.23 20.32 21.36
N GLN A 261 5.81 21.59 21.30
CA GLN A 261 4.65 22.07 22.08
C GLN A 261 3.35 21.36 21.65
N THR A 262 3.19 21.10 20.38
CA THR A 262 2.02 20.42 19.82
C THR A 262 2.21 18.91 19.73
N ASN A 263 3.45 18.43 19.60
CA ASN A 263 3.81 17.03 19.39
C ASN A 263 4.82 16.50 20.43
N PRO A 264 4.50 16.53 21.74
CA PRO A 264 5.49 16.27 22.81
C PRO A 264 5.97 14.82 22.90
N LYS A 265 5.35 13.88 22.18
CA LYS A 265 5.69 12.45 22.20
C LYS A 265 6.45 11.98 20.95
N VAL A 266 6.87 12.89 20.09
CA VAL A 266 7.61 12.55 18.86
C VAL A 266 9.10 12.55 19.15
N TRP A 267 9.72 11.36 19.21
CA TRP A 267 11.12 11.18 19.59
C TRP A 267 12.10 11.92 18.66
N ASN A 268 11.80 11.99 17.36
CA ASN A 268 12.63 12.72 16.39
C ASN A 268 12.77 14.20 16.73
N GLY A 269 11.70 14.84 17.22
CA GLY A 269 11.73 16.23 17.68
C GLY A 269 12.69 16.42 18.83
N TRP A 270 12.63 15.54 19.83
CA TRP A 270 13.55 15.56 20.95
C TRP A 270 14.99 15.27 20.54
N PHE A 271 15.21 14.33 19.61
CA PHE A 271 16.54 14.07 19.03
C PHE A 271 17.11 15.31 18.36
N MET A 272 16.32 15.96 17.47
CA MET A 272 16.74 17.16 16.76
C MET A 272 17.03 18.34 17.71
N LEU A 273 16.21 18.50 18.75
CA LEU A 273 16.44 19.47 19.81
C LEU A 273 17.78 19.21 20.51
N GLY A 274 18.04 17.96 20.90
CA GLY A 274 19.29 17.54 21.53
C GLY A 274 20.50 17.79 20.63
N TRP A 275 20.40 17.44 19.35
CA TRP A 275 21.47 17.62 18.38
C TRP A 275 21.84 19.11 18.18
N GLY A 276 20.84 19.99 18.01
CA GLY A 276 21.08 21.43 17.92
C GLY A 276 21.68 22.03 19.19
N LEU A 277 21.18 21.64 20.39
CA LEU A 277 21.71 22.07 21.67
C LEU A 277 23.16 21.63 21.88
N ARG A 278 23.52 20.39 21.50
CA ARG A 278 24.89 19.90 21.55
C ARG A 278 25.84 20.69 20.66
N ARG A 279 25.40 21.06 19.45
CA ARG A 279 26.19 21.92 18.56
C ARG A 279 26.45 23.30 19.13
N LEU A 280 25.56 23.81 19.98
CA LEU A 280 25.75 25.03 20.77
C LEU A 280 26.51 24.78 22.09
N GLU A 281 27.11 23.60 22.28
CA GLU A 281 27.84 23.21 23.50
C GLU A 281 26.97 23.24 24.77
N ARG A 282 25.64 23.24 24.64
CA ARG A 282 24.67 23.19 25.72
C ARG A 282 24.43 21.74 26.16
N TYR A 283 25.48 21.08 26.63
CA TYR A 283 25.49 19.61 26.83
C TYR A 283 24.48 19.12 27.85
N ALA A 284 24.26 19.86 28.94
CA ALA A 284 23.28 19.48 29.96
C ALA A 284 21.84 19.50 29.43
N ASP A 285 21.47 20.52 28.64
CA ASP A 285 20.15 20.62 28.01
C ASP A 285 20.00 19.57 26.88
N ALA A 286 21.06 19.35 26.07
CA ALA A 286 21.10 18.35 25.05
C ALA A 286 20.88 16.94 25.61
N LYS A 287 21.55 16.63 26.73
CA LYS A 287 21.36 15.35 27.42
C LYS A 287 19.91 15.13 27.83
N GLN A 288 19.23 16.12 28.37
CA GLN A 288 17.81 15.99 28.73
C GLN A 288 16.94 15.75 27.52
N ALA A 289 17.20 16.43 26.41
CA ALA A 289 16.46 16.21 25.14
C ALA A 289 16.67 14.80 24.60
N PHE A 290 17.90 14.27 24.60
CA PHE A 290 18.15 12.89 24.17
C PHE A 290 17.50 11.85 25.08
N LEU A 291 17.45 12.09 26.40
CA LEU A 291 16.74 11.21 27.34
C LEU A 291 15.22 11.21 27.07
N GLU A 292 14.62 12.36 26.74
CA GLU A 292 13.22 12.39 26.31
C GLU A 292 13.04 11.68 24.95
N ALA A 293 13.98 11.80 24.01
CA ALA A 293 13.95 11.04 22.76
C ALA A 293 13.92 9.52 23.02
N LEU A 294 14.78 9.01 23.89
CA LEU A 294 14.80 7.59 24.28
C LEU A 294 13.47 7.15 24.90
N LYS A 295 12.86 7.97 25.74
CA LYS A 295 11.58 7.69 26.40
C LYS A 295 10.40 7.55 25.41
N TYR A 296 10.44 8.25 24.28
CA TYR A 296 9.38 8.28 23.30
C TYR A 296 9.65 7.42 22.04
N GLY A 297 10.62 6.51 22.09
CA GLY A 297 10.86 5.52 21.03
C GLY A 297 12.17 5.70 20.24
N GLY A 298 13.02 6.65 20.63
CA GLY A 298 14.36 6.82 20.08
C GLY A 298 15.38 5.77 20.52
N ASP A 299 14.98 4.80 21.36
CA ASP A 299 15.81 3.72 21.89
C ASP A 299 16.18 2.63 20.86
N THR A 300 15.55 2.65 19.68
CA THR A 300 15.89 1.81 18.52
C THR A 300 16.88 2.48 17.57
N ASN A 301 17.21 3.76 17.80
CA ASN A 301 18.11 4.55 16.96
C ASN A 301 19.49 4.65 17.61
N SER A 302 20.54 4.18 16.90
CA SER A 302 21.93 4.17 17.35
C SER A 302 22.48 5.58 17.53
N ASP A 303 22.10 6.53 16.67
CA ASP A 303 22.55 7.91 16.75
C ASP A 303 22.09 8.60 18.04
N THR A 304 20.90 8.26 18.58
CA THR A 304 20.42 8.83 19.84
C THR A 304 21.37 8.49 21.01
N TYR A 305 21.80 7.24 21.09
CA TYR A 305 22.77 6.82 22.10
C TYR A 305 24.16 7.38 21.84
N ASN A 306 24.58 7.43 20.57
CA ASN A 306 25.86 8.00 20.18
C ASN A 306 25.97 9.49 20.58
N GLU A 307 24.96 10.29 20.24
CA GLU A 307 24.94 11.72 20.56
C GLU A 307 24.80 11.97 22.08
N LEU A 308 24.02 11.16 22.79
CA LEU A 308 23.91 11.20 24.25
C LEU A 308 25.24 10.89 24.92
N SER A 309 26.02 9.94 24.40
CA SER A 309 27.34 9.60 24.92
C SER A 309 28.31 10.78 24.89
N LEU A 310 28.26 11.59 23.82
CA LEU A 310 29.10 12.78 23.70
C LEU A 310 28.77 13.83 24.78
N CYS A 311 27.48 13.94 25.17
CA CYS A 311 27.10 14.80 26.29
C CYS A 311 27.68 14.28 27.60
N TYR A 312 27.62 12.99 27.89
CA TYR A 312 28.21 12.38 29.08
C TYR A 312 29.74 12.53 29.12
N VAL A 313 30.42 12.40 27.96
CA VAL A 313 31.88 12.66 27.92
C VAL A 313 32.24 14.06 28.33
N GLN A 314 31.48 15.07 27.91
CA GLN A 314 31.71 16.46 28.29
C GLN A 314 31.42 16.73 29.78
N GLU A 315 30.51 15.98 30.38
CA GLU A 315 30.25 16.02 31.82
C GLU A 315 31.24 15.15 32.65
N HIS A 316 32.21 14.49 31.97
CA HIS A 316 33.16 13.53 32.56
C HIS A 316 32.51 12.29 33.18
N ASP A 317 31.26 11.99 32.82
CA ASP A 317 30.62 10.75 33.22
C ASP A 317 30.93 9.65 32.17
N PHE A 318 32.16 9.18 32.21
CA PHE A 318 32.67 8.20 31.26
C PHE A 318 31.98 6.84 31.37
N ALA A 319 31.41 6.51 32.54
CA ALA A 319 30.71 5.25 32.75
C ALA A 319 29.37 5.20 31.96
N GLU A 320 28.59 6.26 32.05
CA GLU A 320 27.34 6.37 31.29
C GLU A 320 27.63 6.58 29.81
N ALA A 321 28.68 7.32 29.41
CA ALA A 321 29.10 7.44 28.02
C ALA A 321 29.42 6.08 27.38
N GLN A 322 30.18 5.24 28.12
CA GLN A 322 30.51 3.87 27.64
C GLN A 322 29.26 3.00 27.46
N LYS A 323 28.33 3.04 28.42
CA LYS A 323 27.05 2.29 28.30
C LYS A 323 26.25 2.72 27.07
N CYS A 324 26.17 4.02 26.83
CA CYS A 324 25.47 4.56 25.64
C CYS A 324 26.15 4.09 24.34
N LEU A 325 27.48 4.21 24.22
CA LEU A 325 28.22 3.77 23.03
C LEU A 325 28.10 2.25 22.80
N MET A 326 28.15 1.45 23.86
CA MET A 326 27.96 -0.01 23.75
C MET A 326 26.54 -0.36 23.31
N LYS A 327 25.53 0.40 23.77
CA LYS A 327 24.16 0.22 23.30
C LYS A 327 24.01 0.63 21.81
N ALA A 328 24.61 1.75 21.41
CA ALA A 328 24.67 2.19 20.02
C ALA A 328 25.34 1.12 19.14
N LEU A 329 26.48 0.57 19.56
CA LEU A 329 27.20 -0.47 18.85
C LEU A 329 26.41 -1.79 18.74
N THR A 330 25.56 -2.09 19.73
CA THR A 330 24.65 -3.25 19.66
C THR A 330 23.61 -3.08 18.56
N LEU A 331 23.17 -1.84 18.29
CA LEU A 331 22.22 -1.53 17.23
C LEU A 331 22.89 -1.46 15.86
N GLU A 332 24.13 -0.95 15.79
CA GLU A 332 24.95 -0.84 14.56
C GLU A 332 26.37 -1.37 14.80
N PRO A 333 26.60 -2.70 14.70
CA PRO A 333 27.88 -3.30 15.07
C PRO A 333 29.08 -2.89 14.19
N GLU A 334 28.84 -2.45 12.97
CA GLU A 334 29.89 -2.09 11.99
C GLU A 334 30.06 -0.57 11.82
N SER A 335 29.45 0.23 12.71
CA SER A 335 29.49 1.69 12.60
C SER A 335 30.87 2.22 13.02
N THR A 336 31.70 2.59 12.03
CA THR A 336 33.02 3.20 12.25
C THR A 336 32.93 4.47 13.09
N LYS A 337 31.85 5.25 12.97
CA LYS A 337 31.57 6.43 13.79
C LYS A 337 31.48 6.07 15.28
N ILE A 338 30.71 5.03 15.63
CA ILE A 338 30.52 4.61 17.03
C ILE A 338 31.81 4.02 17.58
N ILE A 339 32.49 3.18 16.80
CA ILE A 339 33.79 2.58 17.19
C ILE A 339 34.84 3.68 17.43
N SER A 340 34.90 4.69 16.55
CA SER A 340 35.79 5.84 16.75
C SER A 340 35.48 6.58 18.04
N ASN A 341 34.19 6.79 18.38
CA ASN A 341 33.81 7.46 19.62
C ASN A 341 34.18 6.64 20.87
N LEU A 342 34.15 5.29 20.81
CA LEU A 342 34.74 4.44 21.86
C LEU A 342 36.26 4.63 21.98
N GLY A 343 36.95 4.78 20.86
CA GLY A 343 38.38 5.12 20.85
C GLY A 343 38.68 6.45 21.52
N TYR A 344 37.92 7.49 21.22
CA TYR A 344 38.05 8.79 21.86
C TYR A 344 37.67 8.76 23.36
N LEU A 345 36.65 7.99 23.74
CA LEU A 345 36.31 7.79 25.15
C LEU A 345 37.46 7.14 25.92
N ALA A 346 38.10 6.10 25.34
CA ALA A 346 39.25 5.45 25.96
C ALA A 346 40.44 6.40 26.09
N LEU A 347 40.68 7.29 25.10
CA LEU A 347 41.69 8.38 25.25
C LEU A 347 41.35 9.34 26.38
N ALA A 348 40.09 9.74 26.50
CA ALA A 348 39.65 10.63 27.60
C ALA A 348 39.83 10.01 29.01
N GLN A 349 39.74 8.67 29.07
CA GLN A 349 40.03 7.89 30.28
C GLN A 349 41.54 7.62 30.53
N GLY A 350 42.39 7.99 29.58
CA GLY A 350 43.85 7.71 29.62
C GLY A 350 44.22 6.28 29.20
N ASN A 351 43.27 5.50 28.67
CA ASN A 351 43.48 4.11 28.27
C ASN A 351 43.96 3.99 26.81
N LYS A 352 45.22 4.32 26.59
CA LYS A 352 45.84 4.39 25.26
C LYS A 352 45.79 3.05 24.49
N GLN A 353 45.91 1.92 25.21
CA GLN A 353 45.89 0.59 24.57
C GLN A 353 44.51 0.24 24.05
N GLU A 354 43.50 0.54 24.80
CA GLU A 354 42.11 0.31 24.39
C GLU A 354 41.73 1.21 23.21
N ALA A 355 42.13 2.49 23.26
CA ALA A 355 41.95 3.42 22.14
C ALA A 355 42.60 2.91 20.85
N ARG A 356 43.85 2.35 20.94
CA ARG A 356 44.52 1.75 19.81
C ARG A 356 43.70 0.60 19.21
N ASN A 357 43.12 -0.27 20.04
CA ASN A 357 42.32 -1.40 19.57
C ASN A 357 41.08 -0.91 18.82
N TYR A 358 40.38 0.12 19.31
CA TYR A 358 39.22 0.67 18.62
C TYR A 358 39.57 1.33 17.28
N PHE A 359 40.62 2.16 17.22
CA PHE A 359 41.01 2.79 15.96
C PHE A 359 41.56 1.76 14.93
N THR A 360 42.15 0.68 15.40
CA THR A 360 42.53 -0.45 14.52
C THR A 360 41.27 -1.12 13.95
N ALA A 361 40.27 -1.38 14.76
CA ALA A 361 39.01 -1.94 14.32
C ALA A 361 38.30 -1.01 13.30
N VAL A 362 38.36 0.30 13.45
CA VAL A 362 37.84 1.24 12.44
C VAL A 362 38.52 1.01 11.09
N LEU A 363 39.86 0.83 11.05
CA LEU A 363 40.58 0.61 9.80
C LEU A 363 40.36 -0.81 9.20
N GLU A 364 39.88 -1.77 9.98
CA GLU A 364 39.41 -3.05 9.48
C GLU A 364 38.12 -2.92 8.66
N TYR A 365 37.20 -2.04 9.10
CA TYR A 365 35.94 -1.76 8.38
C TYR A 365 36.12 -0.70 7.28
N ASP A 366 36.88 0.37 7.53
CA ASP A 366 37.22 1.40 6.54
C ASP A 366 38.73 1.66 6.51
N PRO A 367 39.47 0.94 5.63
CA PRO A 367 40.93 1.12 5.48
C PRO A 367 41.38 2.52 5.01
N LYS A 368 40.43 3.39 4.62
CA LYS A 368 40.72 4.75 4.16
C LYS A 368 40.36 5.81 5.19
N ASP A 369 39.93 5.43 6.37
CA ASP A 369 39.60 6.39 7.44
C ASP A 369 40.87 7.14 7.89
N LYS A 370 40.92 8.42 7.51
CA LYS A 370 42.09 9.28 7.79
C LYS A 370 42.17 9.67 9.27
N ILE A 371 41.04 9.68 9.96
CA ILE A 371 40.97 10.06 11.38
C ILE A 371 41.56 8.94 12.21
N ALA A 372 41.11 7.73 12.05
CA ALA A 372 41.62 6.57 12.78
C ALA A 372 43.11 6.35 12.49
N ALA A 373 43.55 6.48 11.23
CA ALA A 373 44.97 6.38 10.88
C ALA A 373 45.83 7.46 11.56
N SER A 374 45.31 8.70 11.64
CA SER A 374 46.03 9.80 12.31
C SER A 374 46.12 9.58 13.82
N GLU A 375 45.06 9.11 14.46
CA GLU A 375 45.07 8.85 15.90
C GLU A 375 46.00 7.67 16.27
N LEU A 376 46.06 6.64 15.46
CA LEU A 376 47.02 5.54 15.64
C LEU A 376 48.46 6.01 15.52
N MET A 377 48.80 6.86 14.52
CA MET A 377 50.13 7.45 14.41
C MET A 377 50.53 8.28 15.63
N LYS A 378 49.61 9.08 16.19
CA LYS A 378 49.85 9.83 17.41
C LYS A 378 50.18 8.92 18.60
N LEU A 379 49.36 7.88 18.78
CA LEU A 379 49.55 6.88 19.84
C LEU A 379 50.86 6.08 19.72
N GLU A 380 51.39 5.90 18.51
CA GLU A 380 52.67 5.28 18.27
C GLU A 380 53.83 6.20 18.64
N GLN A 381 53.75 7.48 18.25
CA GLN A 381 54.79 8.50 18.58
C GLN A 381 54.90 8.80 20.06
N GLU A 382 53.82 8.67 20.81
CA GLU A 382 53.78 8.87 22.28
C GLU A 382 54.26 7.63 23.06
N ALA A 383 54.46 6.51 22.39
CA ALA A 383 54.91 5.26 23.00
C ALA A 383 56.44 5.06 22.83
N GLU A 384 57.08 5.82 21.94
CA GLU A 384 58.52 5.93 21.76
C GLU A 384 59.11 7.01 22.71
#